data_bd4c3a90bea158137175a3579281c85b
#
_entry.id   bd4c3a90bea158137175a3579281c85b
#
_cell.length_a   1.000
_cell.length_b   1.000
_cell.length_c   1.000
_cell.angle_alpha   90.00
_cell.angle_beta   90.00
_cell.angle_gamma   90.00
#
_symmetry.space_group_name_H-M   'P 1'
#
loop_
_entity.id
_entity.type
_entity.pdbx_description
1 polymer ?
#
loop_
_entity_poly.entity_id
_entity_poly.type
_entity_poly.pdbx_seq_one_letter_code
_entity_poly.pdbx_strand_id
1 'polypeptide(L)'
;MAVFIAGCAHAQNAAPAPAAPAVRPQGPPDPYEGRKKLLVVADVQTGFHHNSISHAMATIEQMGRESGFYVAFLRTDSQLITSEPIVGSGARYAGRQINARNLDYFDAIFFLGSGEGTLTDQQKADLLAFVHDDGKGFIGGHASTVAFYNWPEYGEMIGGFMDGEFPVQPMQLIVEDPDFPGARDFPTTFTDQYQFLKAPYDTGDVHTILRLDPARLTAEQLARRPDGDFPVVWARNYGRGRVYISTFGHLDDPWDQPAVRELYLEGIKWALGLTDADVTPDTQSQ
;
A
#
# COMPACT_ATOMS: atom_id res chain seq x y z
N MET A 1 12.50 81.42 43.21
CA MET A 1 12.32 80.97 41.82
C MET A 1 12.44 79.45 41.83
N ALA A 2 11.31 78.70 41.90
CA ALA A 2 11.27 77.24 41.96
C ALA A 2 10.77 76.73 40.63
N VAL A 3 11.60 75.92 39.95
CA VAL A 3 11.26 75.30 38.66
C VAL A 3 10.64 73.94 38.96
N PHE A 4 9.39 73.75 38.56
CA PHE A 4 8.72 72.44 38.58
C PHE A 4 9.01 71.73 37.25
N ILE A 5 9.65 70.55 37.32
CA ILE A 5 9.81 69.65 36.20
C ILE A 5 8.65 68.64 36.24
N ALA A 6 7.75 68.73 35.28
CA ALA A 6 6.67 67.77 35.07
C ALA A 6 7.22 66.53 34.34
N GLY A 7 7.19 65.37 35.02
CA GLY A 7 7.54 64.09 34.44
C GLY A 7 6.37 63.51 33.66
N CYS A 8 6.53 63.31 32.33
CA CYS A 8 5.57 62.59 31.50
C CYS A 8 5.72 61.06 31.75
N ALA A 9 4.71 60.43 32.36
CA ALA A 9 4.64 58.99 32.45
C ALA A 9 4.18 58.42 31.10
N HIS A 10 5.05 57.66 30.42
CA HIS A 10 4.67 56.87 29.24
C HIS A 10 3.90 55.64 29.68
N ALA A 11 2.63 55.59 29.36
CA ALA A 11 1.85 54.37 29.47
C ALA A 11 2.35 53.38 28.39
N GLN A 12 2.95 52.29 28.81
CA GLN A 12 3.30 51.17 27.91
C GLN A 12 2.00 50.43 27.60
N ASN A 13 1.55 50.54 26.34
CA ASN A 13 0.49 49.66 25.82
C ASN A 13 1.04 48.23 25.75
N ALA A 14 0.62 47.34 26.63
CA ALA A 14 0.86 45.92 26.55
C ALA A 14 0.15 45.38 25.30
N ALA A 15 0.90 44.68 24.44
CA ALA A 15 0.35 43.99 23.29
C ALA A 15 -0.73 43.00 23.75
N PRO A 16 -1.86 42.86 23.02
CA PRO A 16 -2.87 41.88 23.37
C PRO A 16 -2.29 40.45 23.30
N ALA A 17 -2.63 39.64 24.31
CA ALA A 17 -2.24 38.25 24.37
C ALA A 17 -2.70 37.50 23.09
N PRO A 18 -1.90 36.55 22.56
CA PRO A 18 -2.28 35.78 21.39
C PRO A 18 -3.61 35.08 21.68
N ALA A 19 -4.56 35.22 20.75
CA ALA A 19 -5.85 34.54 20.83
C ALA A 19 -5.65 33.02 20.93
N ALA A 20 -6.35 32.37 21.87
CA ALA A 20 -6.35 30.93 21.97
C ALA A 20 -6.72 30.30 20.60
N PRO A 21 -6.07 29.21 20.18
CA PRO A 21 -6.39 28.57 18.93
C PRO A 21 -7.88 28.23 18.89
N ALA A 22 -8.56 28.65 17.82
CA ALA A 22 -9.97 28.39 17.65
C ALA A 22 -10.19 26.86 17.64
N VAL A 23 -10.96 26.35 18.59
CA VAL A 23 -11.39 24.95 18.60
C VAL A 23 -12.18 24.74 17.32
N ARG A 24 -11.65 23.93 16.38
CA ARG A 24 -12.39 23.58 15.17
C ARG A 24 -13.69 22.90 15.59
N PRO A 25 -14.83 23.24 15.00
CA PRO A 25 -16.06 22.51 15.24
C PRO A 25 -15.77 21.03 14.95
N GLN A 26 -15.98 20.16 15.93
CA GLN A 26 -15.91 18.72 15.70
C GLN A 26 -16.96 18.39 14.63
N GLY A 27 -16.51 17.82 13.51
CA GLY A 27 -17.43 17.27 12.51
C GLY A 27 -18.30 16.17 13.13
N PRO A 28 -19.30 15.66 12.40
CA PRO A 28 -20.07 14.52 12.87
C PRO A 28 -19.12 13.36 13.19
N PRO A 29 -19.44 12.53 14.21
CA PRO A 29 -18.58 11.40 14.59
C PRO A 29 -18.31 10.51 13.37
N ASP A 30 -17.08 10.00 13.26
CA ASP A 30 -16.72 9.09 12.19
C ASP A 30 -17.53 7.78 12.33
N PRO A 31 -18.37 7.40 11.35
CA PRO A 31 -19.19 6.19 11.44
C PRO A 31 -18.34 4.90 11.48
N TYR A 32 -17.04 5.01 11.21
CA TYR A 32 -16.08 3.90 11.19
C TYR A 32 -15.06 4.00 12.33
N GLU A 33 -15.33 4.80 13.36
CA GLU A 33 -14.47 4.91 14.54
C GLU A 33 -14.22 3.52 15.15
N GLY A 34 -12.97 3.24 15.52
CA GLY A 34 -12.56 1.96 16.09
C GLY A 34 -12.35 0.82 15.07
N ARG A 35 -12.64 1.04 13.78
CA ARG A 35 -12.37 0.07 12.71
C ARG A 35 -11.13 0.46 11.91
N LYS A 36 -10.36 -0.54 11.45
CA LYS A 36 -9.27 -0.32 10.50
C LYS A 36 -9.81 0.16 9.16
N LYS A 37 -9.10 1.05 8.50
CA LYS A 37 -9.51 1.71 7.26
C LYS A 37 -8.49 1.44 6.17
N LEU A 38 -8.93 0.73 5.14
CA LEU A 38 -8.13 0.34 3.99
C LEU A 38 -8.50 1.21 2.78
N LEU A 39 -7.52 1.95 2.25
CA LEU A 39 -7.68 2.65 0.97
C LEU A 39 -7.32 1.67 -0.15
N VAL A 40 -8.27 1.32 -0.99
CA VAL A 40 -8.06 0.46 -2.18
C VAL A 40 -7.96 1.35 -3.40
N VAL A 41 -6.79 1.37 -4.02
CA VAL A 41 -6.50 2.19 -5.19
C VAL A 41 -6.20 1.31 -6.38
N ALA A 42 -7.03 1.42 -7.42
CA ALA A 42 -6.77 0.86 -8.73
C ALA A 42 -6.66 2.02 -9.73
N ASP A 43 -5.48 2.66 -9.79
CA ASP A 43 -5.27 3.76 -10.73
C ASP A 43 -5.27 3.23 -12.16
N VAL A 44 -6.29 3.63 -12.92
CA VAL A 44 -6.52 3.16 -14.30
C VAL A 44 -6.16 4.22 -15.34
N GLN A 45 -5.52 5.32 -14.94
CA GLN A 45 -5.23 6.44 -15.81
C GLN A 45 -4.01 6.21 -16.69
N THR A 46 -3.12 5.31 -16.27
CA THR A 46 -1.89 4.95 -17.02
C THR A 46 -1.69 3.43 -17.00
N GLY A 47 -0.83 2.95 -17.89
CA GLY A 47 -0.47 1.53 -17.94
C GLY A 47 -1.57 0.62 -18.48
N PHE A 48 -1.41 -0.67 -18.23
CA PHE A 48 -2.34 -1.70 -18.70
C PHE A 48 -3.55 -1.81 -17.76
N HIS A 49 -4.74 -1.72 -18.32
CA HIS A 49 -5.99 -1.90 -17.57
C HIS A 49 -6.38 -3.39 -17.56
N HIS A 50 -6.11 -4.06 -16.43
CA HIS A 50 -6.52 -5.46 -16.24
C HIS A 50 -8.04 -5.58 -16.11
N ASN A 51 -8.63 -6.57 -16.79
CA ASN A 51 -10.07 -6.82 -16.70
C ASN A 51 -10.51 -7.17 -15.27
N SER A 52 -9.62 -7.81 -14.49
CA SER A 52 -9.86 -8.23 -13.10
C SER A 52 -9.96 -7.08 -12.09
N ILE A 53 -9.60 -5.84 -12.43
CA ILE A 53 -9.54 -4.72 -11.48
C ILE A 53 -10.86 -4.53 -10.73
N SER A 54 -11.99 -4.48 -11.45
CA SER A 54 -13.29 -4.26 -10.80
C SER A 54 -13.69 -5.40 -9.89
N HIS A 55 -13.40 -6.64 -10.29
CA HIS A 55 -13.67 -7.84 -9.51
C HIS A 55 -12.78 -7.89 -8.26
N ALA A 56 -11.48 -7.63 -8.42
CA ALA A 56 -10.52 -7.52 -7.33
C ALA A 56 -10.96 -6.50 -6.27
N MET A 57 -11.30 -5.27 -6.69
CA MET A 57 -11.76 -4.23 -5.78
C MET A 57 -13.02 -4.64 -5.02
N ALA A 58 -14.00 -5.24 -5.71
CA ALA A 58 -15.23 -5.71 -5.09
C ALA A 58 -14.96 -6.86 -4.11
N THR A 59 -14.07 -7.78 -4.44
CA THR A 59 -13.66 -8.89 -3.58
C THR A 59 -12.97 -8.40 -2.31
N ILE A 60 -12.04 -7.43 -2.42
CA ILE A 60 -11.36 -6.83 -1.26
C ILE A 60 -12.38 -6.12 -0.34
N GLU A 61 -13.32 -5.37 -0.91
CA GLU A 61 -14.40 -4.75 -0.12
C GLU A 61 -15.26 -5.78 0.58
N GLN A 62 -15.67 -6.83 -0.15
CA GLN A 62 -16.47 -7.92 0.39
C GLN A 62 -15.77 -8.63 1.55
N MET A 63 -14.47 -8.96 1.40
CA MET A 63 -13.69 -9.57 2.47
C MET A 63 -13.65 -8.70 3.74
N GLY A 64 -13.51 -7.38 3.59
CA GLY A 64 -13.55 -6.45 4.73
C GLY A 64 -14.90 -6.44 5.44
N ARG A 65 -15.98 -6.48 4.69
CA ARG A 65 -17.35 -6.50 5.22
C ARG A 65 -17.68 -7.85 5.91
N GLU A 66 -17.32 -8.96 5.29
CA GLU A 66 -17.61 -10.30 5.80
C GLU A 66 -16.77 -10.63 7.03
N SER A 67 -15.49 -10.30 7.02
CA SER A 67 -14.60 -10.55 8.15
C SER A 67 -14.79 -9.57 9.30
N GLY A 68 -15.25 -8.34 9.01
CA GLY A 68 -15.40 -7.27 9.99
C GLY A 68 -14.07 -6.62 10.44
N PHE A 69 -12.91 -7.05 9.90
CA PHE A 69 -11.61 -6.54 10.32
C PHE A 69 -11.30 -5.12 9.84
N TYR A 70 -11.78 -4.76 8.64
CA TYR A 70 -11.54 -3.44 8.06
C TYR A 70 -12.74 -2.91 7.27
N VAL A 71 -12.70 -1.63 6.98
CA VAL A 71 -13.58 -0.96 6.02
C VAL A 71 -12.75 -0.54 4.83
N ALA A 72 -13.16 -0.95 3.63
CA ALA A 72 -12.49 -0.55 2.38
C ALA A 72 -13.09 0.72 1.79
N PHE A 73 -12.23 1.59 1.26
CA PHE A 73 -12.58 2.80 0.53
C PHE A 73 -11.98 2.71 -0.86
N LEU A 74 -12.84 2.55 -1.86
CA LEU A 74 -12.44 2.23 -3.23
C LEU A 74 -12.21 3.49 -4.05
N ARG A 75 -11.07 3.53 -4.79
CA ARG A 75 -10.72 4.62 -5.71
C ARG A 75 -10.13 4.06 -7.00
N THR A 76 -10.49 4.68 -8.13
CA THR A 76 -9.90 4.42 -9.45
C THR A 76 -8.92 5.52 -9.88
N ASP A 77 -8.52 6.33 -8.92
CA ASP A 77 -7.52 7.39 -9.05
C ASP A 77 -6.67 7.48 -7.78
N SER A 78 -5.55 8.18 -7.85
CA SER A 78 -4.59 8.33 -6.76
C SER A 78 -4.78 9.63 -5.95
N GLN A 79 -5.90 10.34 -6.07
CA GLN A 79 -6.10 11.65 -5.44
C GLN A 79 -6.02 11.64 -3.91
N LEU A 80 -6.41 10.52 -3.26
CA LEU A 80 -6.37 10.41 -1.80
C LEU A 80 -4.99 10.04 -1.26
N ILE A 81 -4.03 9.71 -2.13
CA ILE A 81 -2.63 9.45 -1.73
C ILE A 81 -1.94 10.80 -1.53
N THR A 82 -2.21 11.43 -0.42
CA THR A 82 -1.58 12.67 0.02
C THR A 82 -1.87 12.92 1.50
N SER A 83 -0.94 13.53 2.22
CA SER A 83 -1.14 14.06 3.58
C SER A 83 -1.62 15.51 3.55
N GLU A 84 -1.56 16.16 2.38
CA GLU A 84 -2.05 17.54 2.22
C GLU A 84 -3.58 17.62 2.32
N PRO A 85 -4.13 18.73 2.82
CA PRO A 85 -5.56 18.97 2.82
C PRO A 85 -6.12 18.99 1.39
N ILE A 86 -7.15 18.18 1.13
CA ILE A 86 -7.80 18.15 -0.18
C ILE A 86 -8.69 19.36 -0.34
N VAL A 87 -8.45 20.14 -1.40
CA VAL A 87 -9.22 21.33 -1.73
C VAL A 87 -10.22 21.03 -2.85
N GLY A 88 -11.40 21.61 -2.76
CA GLY A 88 -12.41 21.48 -3.80
C GLY A 88 -12.08 22.30 -5.03
N SER A 89 -12.33 21.73 -6.20
CA SER A 89 -12.25 22.41 -7.49
C SER A 89 -13.62 22.97 -7.92
N GLY A 90 -13.59 23.94 -8.82
CA GLY A 90 -14.78 24.58 -9.37
C GLY A 90 -15.35 25.71 -8.50
N ALA A 91 -16.31 26.45 -9.09
CA ALA A 91 -16.85 27.69 -8.53
C ALA A 91 -17.49 27.53 -7.13
N ARG A 92 -18.10 26.37 -6.88
CA ARG A 92 -18.76 26.10 -5.58
C ARG A 92 -17.79 26.08 -4.41
N TYR A 93 -16.59 25.55 -4.61
CA TYR A 93 -15.60 25.38 -3.55
C TYR A 93 -14.53 26.47 -3.56
N ALA A 94 -14.25 27.06 -4.72
CA ALA A 94 -13.31 28.19 -4.89
C ALA A 94 -11.98 27.99 -4.15
N GLY A 95 -11.37 26.80 -4.23
CA GLY A 95 -10.13 26.45 -3.56
C GLY A 95 -10.22 26.27 -2.04
N ARG A 96 -11.42 26.24 -1.46
CA ARG A 96 -11.59 25.96 -0.02
C ARG A 96 -11.35 24.48 0.26
N GLN A 97 -10.76 24.18 1.39
CA GLN A 97 -10.65 22.82 1.89
C GLN A 97 -12.05 22.18 1.97
N ILE A 98 -12.16 20.98 1.43
CA ILE A 98 -13.35 20.14 1.56
C ILE A 98 -13.10 19.07 2.62
N ASN A 99 -14.18 18.53 3.18
CA ASN A 99 -14.09 17.40 4.11
C ASN A 99 -13.87 16.09 3.33
N ALA A 100 -12.69 15.94 2.73
CA ALA A 100 -12.26 14.74 2.03
C ALA A 100 -11.19 14.02 2.87
N ARG A 101 -11.22 12.69 2.83
CA ARG A 101 -10.23 11.87 3.48
C ARG A 101 -8.93 11.87 2.68
N ASN A 102 -7.82 11.97 3.36
CA ASN A 102 -6.47 11.83 2.82
C ASN A 102 -5.76 10.68 3.55
N LEU A 103 -4.43 10.52 3.40
CA LEU A 103 -3.67 9.44 4.03
C LEU A 103 -3.81 9.41 5.56
N ASP A 104 -3.95 10.56 6.24
CA ASP A 104 -4.11 10.61 7.69
C ASP A 104 -5.32 9.83 8.23
N TYR A 105 -6.28 9.56 7.35
CA TYR A 105 -7.49 8.82 7.70
C TYR A 105 -7.33 7.30 7.60
N PHE A 106 -6.35 6.80 6.84
CA PHE A 106 -6.22 5.39 6.51
C PHE A 106 -5.16 4.70 7.37
N ASP A 107 -5.30 3.38 7.52
CA ASP A 107 -4.35 2.51 8.23
C ASP A 107 -3.47 1.72 7.27
N ALA A 108 -3.93 1.50 6.04
CA ALA A 108 -3.16 0.86 4.98
C ALA A 108 -3.70 1.25 3.59
N ILE A 109 -2.87 1.02 2.57
CA ILE A 109 -3.23 1.10 1.15
C ILE A 109 -3.17 -0.30 0.54
N PHE A 110 -4.19 -0.66 -0.24
CA PHE A 110 -4.13 -1.77 -1.20
C PHE A 110 -4.03 -1.20 -2.60
N PHE A 111 -2.94 -1.48 -3.31
CA PHE A 111 -2.64 -0.90 -4.62
C PHE A 111 -2.71 -1.94 -5.73
N LEU A 112 -3.50 -1.66 -6.78
CA LEU A 112 -3.75 -2.51 -7.94
C LEU A 112 -3.38 -1.83 -9.27
N GLY A 113 -2.78 -0.64 -9.24
CA GLY A 113 -2.44 0.12 -10.44
C GLY A 113 -1.20 -0.41 -11.15
N SER A 114 -1.06 -0.07 -12.43
CA SER A 114 0.11 -0.31 -13.25
C SER A 114 0.54 0.96 -13.99
N GLY A 115 1.72 0.94 -14.65
CA GLY A 115 2.25 2.09 -15.37
C GLY A 115 2.82 3.18 -14.45
N GLU A 116 3.11 4.36 -15.02
CA GLU A 116 3.79 5.43 -14.27
C GLU A 116 2.88 6.21 -13.32
N GLY A 117 1.56 5.96 -13.36
CA GLY A 117 0.58 6.64 -12.51
C GLY A 117 0.50 8.14 -12.74
N THR A 118 -0.21 8.82 -11.84
CA THR A 118 -0.43 10.27 -11.89
C THR A 118 -0.01 10.98 -10.60
N LEU A 119 0.77 10.30 -9.74
CA LEU A 119 1.25 10.88 -8.49
C LEU A 119 2.20 12.04 -8.76
N THR A 120 1.94 13.16 -8.09
CA THR A 120 2.92 14.26 -7.99
C THR A 120 4.09 13.87 -7.11
N ASP A 121 5.19 14.61 -7.17
CA ASP A 121 6.36 14.35 -6.31
C ASP A 121 6.01 14.45 -4.81
N GLN A 122 5.09 15.36 -4.44
CA GLN A 122 4.58 15.42 -3.06
C GLN A 122 3.80 14.16 -2.67
N GLN A 123 2.93 13.67 -3.53
CA GLN A 123 2.17 12.44 -3.28
C GLN A 123 3.08 11.21 -3.19
N LYS A 124 4.15 11.17 -3.97
CA LYS A 124 5.17 10.12 -3.86
C LYS A 124 5.87 10.19 -2.50
N ALA A 125 6.29 11.37 -2.07
CA ALA A 125 6.87 11.56 -0.75
C ALA A 125 5.90 11.18 0.38
N ASP A 126 4.63 11.59 0.27
CA ASP A 126 3.59 11.27 1.23
C ASP A 126 3.34 9.75 1.33
N LEU A 127 3.34 9.03 0.20
CA LEU A 127 3.19 7.57 0.20
C LEU A 127 4.35 6.86 0.92
N LEU A 128 5.58 7.27 0.62
CA LEU A 128 6.75 6.68 1.29
C LEU A 128 6.74 6.97 2.79
N ALA A 129 6.46 8.22 3.19
CA ALA A 129 6.37 8.62 4.59
C ALA A 129 5.23 7.87 5.33
N PHE A 130 4.07 7.69 4.69
CA PHE A 130 2.94 6.94 5.23
C PHE A 130 3.34 5.52 5.62
N VAL A 131 4.12 4.83 4.79
CA VAL A 131 4.58 3.49 5.10
C VAL A 131 5.79 3.54 6.04
N HIS A 132 6.87 4.23 5.64
CA HIS A 132 8.16 4.18 6.31
C HIS A 132 8.13 4.86 7.69
N ASP A 133 7.58 6.09 7.76
CA ASP A 133 7.68 6.93 8.95
C ASP A 133 6.45 6.80 9.86
N ASP A 134 5.25 6.67 9.29
CA ASP A 134 4.01 6.56 10.07
C ASP A 134 3.68 5.12 10.45
N GLY A 135 4.41 4.13 9.90
CA GLY A 135 4.27 2.73 10.26
C GLY A 135 2.96 2.10 9.74
N LYS A 136 2.45 2.62 8.64
CA LYS A 136 1.22 2.14 8.00
C LYS A 136 1.48 0.97 7.05
N GLY A 137 0.40 0.30 6.62
CA GLY A 137 0.49 -0.85 5.73
C GLY A 137 0.45 -0.50 4.25
N PHE A 138 1.19 -1.25 3.44
CA PHE A 138 1.05 -1.27 1.99
C PHE A 138 0.85 -2.69 1.49
N ILE A 139 -0.17 -2.91 0.70
CA ILE A 139 -0.47 -4.19 0.06
C ILE A 139 -0.45 -3.97 -1.45
N GLY A 140 0.41 -4.67 -2.14
CA GLY A 140 0.45 -4.70 -3.61
C GLY A 140 -0.22 -5.94 -4.15
N GLY A 141 -1.23 -5.77 -5.01
CA GLY A 141 -1.80 -6.86 -5.77
C GLY A 141 -1.23 -6.89 -7.18
N HIS A 142 -1.23 -8.04 -7.82
CA HIS A 142 -0.77 -8.37 -9.16
C HIS A 142 0.04 -7.28 -9.91
N ALA A 143 -0.66 -6.23 -10.37
CA ALA A 143 -0.09 -5.17 -11.20
C ALA A 143 0.82 -4.18 -10.46
N SER A 144 0.90 -4.24 -9.14
CA SER A 144 1.72 -3.30 -8.35
C SER A 144 3.21 -3.35 -8.69
N THR A 145 3.71 -4.52 -9.11
CA THR A 145 5.11 -4.72 -9.52
C THR A 145 5.45 -4.12 -10.90
N VAL A 146 4.44 -3.76 -11.69
CA VAL A 146 4.57 -3.09 -13.00
C VAL A 146 4.20 -1.61 -12.94
N ALA A 147 4.10 -1.06 -11.74
CA ALA A 147 3.84 0.35 -11.51
C ALA A 147 5.16 1.11 -11.25
N PHE A 148 5.20 2.37 -11.68
CA PHE A 148 6.22 3.35 -11.30
C PHE A 148 7.68 2.93 -11.56
N TYR A 149 7.97 2.35 -12.73
CA TYR A 149 9.34 1.93 -13.08
C TYR A 149 10.37 3.07 -13.02
N ASN A 150 9.92 4.33 -13.21
CA ASN A 150 10.75 5.51 -13.11
C ASN A 150 10.86 6.09 -11.70
N TRP A 151 10.40 5.35 -10.68
CA TRP A 151 10.46 5.75 -9.28
C TRP A 151 11.15 4.66 -8.44
N PRO A 152 12.51 4.73 -8.33
CA PRO A 152 13.31 3.69 -7.66
C PRO A 152 12.89 3.40 -6.22
N GLU A 153 12.54 4.44 -5.45
CA GLU A 153 12.16 4.30 -4.04
C GLU A 153 10.86 3.51 -3.86
N TYR A 154 9.97 3.55 -4.85
CA TYR A 154 8.80 2.66 -4.86
C TYR A 154 9.23 1.21 -5.03
N GLY A 155 10.15 0.93 -5.96
CA GLY A 155 10.73 -0.40 -6.15
C GLY A 155 11.42 -0.93 -4.88
N GLU A 156 12.16 -0.06 -4.18
CA GLU A 156 12.77 -0.38 -2.89
C GLU A 156 11.70 -0.68 -1.84
N MET A 157 10.60 0.08 -1.79
CA MET A 157 9.51 -0.17 -0.85
C MET A 157 8.85 -1.53 -1.08
N ILE A 158 8.50 -1.86 -2.33
CA ILE A 158 7.79 -3.11 -2.66
C ILE A 158 8.72 -4.34 -2.77
N GLY A 159 10.03 -4.13 -2.85
CA GLY A 159 11.03 -5.18 -2.91
C GLY A 159 11.41 -5.62 -4.32
N GLY A 160 10.89 -5.00 -5.39
CA GLY A 160 11.32 -5.29 -6.75
C GLY A 160 10.27 -5.01 -7.83
N PHE A 161 10.74 -4.84 -9.05
CA PHE A 161 9.90 -4.63 -10.23
C PHE A 161 9.80 -5.91 -11.06
N MET A 162 8.67 -6.07 -11.76
CA MET A 162 8.54 -7.12 -12.76
C MET A 162 9.57 -6.90 -13.89
N ASP A 163 10.27 -7.96 -14.28
CA ASP A 163 11.11 -8.00 -15.47
C ASP A 163 10.40 -8.65 -16.66
N GLY A 164 9.50 -9.57 -16.35
CA GLY A 164 8.67 -10.26 -17.32
C GLY A 164 7.72 -11.23 -16.64
N GLU A 165 7.03 -12.01 -17.46
CA GLU A 165 5.97 -12.89 -16.99
C GLU A 165 5.90 -14.19 -17.79
N PHE A 166 5.37 -15.23 -17.18
CA PHE A 166 4.96 -16.45 -17.85
C PHE A 166 3.47 -16.33 -18.24
N PRO A 167 3.07 -16.89 -19.37
CA PRO A 167 1.64 -16.88 -19.74
C PRO A 167 0.79 -17.58 -18.68
N VAL A 168 -0.50 -17.28 -18.67
CA VAL A 168 -1.47 -17.96 -17.79
C VAL A 168 -1.38 -19.47 -17.98
N GLN A 169 -0.99 -20.18 -16.94
CA GLN A 169 -0.81 -21.63 -16.93
C GLN A 169 -0.78 -22.16 -15.50
N PRO A 170 -1.06 -23.46 -15.28
CA PRO A 170 -0.80 -24.10 -14.00
C PRO A 170 0.71 -24.21 -13.77
N MET A 171 1.19 -23.75 -12.62
CA MET A 171 2.58 -23.88 -12.20
C MET A 171 2.66 -24.47 -10.79
N GLN A 172 3.79 -25.14 -10.51
CA GLN A 172 4.07 -25.70 -9.20
C GLN A 172 4.63 -24.62 -8.26
N LEU A 173 4.10 -24.61 -7.04
CA LEU A 173 4.45 -23.65 -6.00
C LEU A 173 5.07 -24.37 -4.80
N ILE A 174 5.94 -23.66 -4.12
CA ILE A 174 6.45 -24.02 -2.80
C ILE A 174 5.90 -23.01 -1.81
N VAL A 175 5.32 -23.49 -0.72
CA VAL A 175 5.00 -22.68 0.47
C VAL A 175 6.29 -22.62 1.29
N GLU A 176 7.03 -21.51 1.18
CA GLU A 176 8.30 -21.32 1.91
C GLU A 176 8.06 -21.03 3.38
N ASP A 177 7.06 -20.20 3.68
CA ASP A 177 6.64 -19.95 5.06
C ASP A 177 5.20 -20.45 5.31
N PRO A 178 5.02 -21.68 5.78
CA PRO A 178 3.73 -22.19 6.15
C PRO A 178 3.18 -21.58 7.45
N ASP A 179 3.97 -20.83 8.20
CA ASP A 179 3.56 -20.19 9.44
C ASP A 179 3.05 -18.76 9.22
N PHE A 180 3.32 -18.18 8.03
CA PHE A 180 2.64 -16.94 7.65
C PHE A 180 1.12 -17.18 7.54
N PRO A 181 0.28 -16.33 8.17
CA PRO A 181 -1.16 -16.51 8.15
C PRO A 181 -1.73 -16.64 6.73
N GLY A 182 -2.55 -17.67 6.50
CA GLY A 182 -3.17 -17.93 5.21
C GLY A 182 -2.33 -18.70 4.18
N ALA A 183 -1.05 -18.99 4.47
CA ALA A 183 -0.17 -19.64 3.50
C ALA A 183 -0.18 -21.17 3.57
N ARG A 184 -0.32 -21.76 4.77
CA ARG A 184 -0.11 -23.19 5.05
C ARG A 184 -0.83 -24.13 4.09
N ASP A 185 -2.09 -23.85 3.81
CA ASP A 185 -2.97 -24.73 3.02
C ASP A 185 -3.08 -24.26 1.55
N PHE A 186 -2.18 -23.40 1.10
CA PHE A 186 -2.19 -22.95 -0.28
C PHE A 186 -1.87 -24.12 -1.22
N PRO A 187 -2.60 -24.29 -2.34
CA PRO A 187 -2.39 -25.43 -3.24
C PRO A 187 -1.00 -25.37 -3.88
N THR A 188 -0.33 -26.54 -3.96
CA THR A 188 0.98 -26.67 -4.59
C THR A 188 0.96 -26.53 -6.11
N THR A 189 -0.21 -26.52 -6.74
CA THR A 189 -0.40 -26.23 -8.17
C THR A 189 -1.52 -25.19 -8.29
N PHE A 190 -1.21 -24.09 -8.96
CA PHE A 190 -2.20 -23.05 -9.17
C PHE A 190 -2.08 -22.45 -10.58
N THR A 191 -3.21 -22.04 -11.16
CA THR A 191 -3.27 -21.43 -12.50
C THR A 191 -3.42 -19.93 -12.38
N ASP A 192 -2.39 -19.20 -12.81
CA ASP A 192 -2.41 -17.74 -12.96
C ASP A 192 -1.32 -17.33 -13.96
N GLN A 193 -1.13 -16.01 -14.15
CA GLN A 193 0.04 -15.43 -14.78
C GLN A 193 1.10 -15.18 -13.72
N TYR A 194 2.31 -15.68 -13.95
CA TYR A 194 3.39 -15.58 -12.98
C TYR A 194 4.47 -14.62 -13.45
N GLN A 195 4.83 -13.70 -12.58
CA GLN A 195 5.84 -12.69 -12.82
C GLN A 195 7.21 -13.16 -12.31
N PHE A 196 8.28 -12.69 -12.95
CA PHE A 196 9.62 -12.76 -12.41
C PHE A 196 10.23 -11.37 -12.29
N LEU A 197 11.06 -11.18 -11.27
CA LEU A 197 11.45 -9.86 -10.80
C LEU A 197 12.87 -9.47 -11.24
N LYS A 198 13.11 -8.16 -11.33
CA LYS A 198 14.41 -7.51 -11.47
C LYS A 198 14.69 -6.56 -10.33
N ALA A 199 15.88 -5.99 -10.35
CA ALA A 199 16.29 -4.99 -9.37
C ALA A 199 15.18 -3.90 -9.14
N PRO A 200 15.05 -3.41 -7.90
CA PRO A 200 15.95 -3.68 -6.77
C PRO A 200 15.71 -4.98 -6.00
N TYR A 201 15.00 -5.95 -6.60
CA TYR A 201 14.73 -7.22 -5.93
C TYR A 201 16.03 -7.94 -5.53
N ASP A 202 16.13 -8.29 -4.25
CA ASP A 202 17.11 -9.19 -3.67
C ASP A 202 16.40 -10.08 -2.64
N THR A 203 16.63 -11.39 -2.71
CA THR A 203 16.00 -12.33 -1.78
C THR A 203 16.40 -12.08 -0.31
N GLY A 204 17.58 -11.47 -0.08
CA GLY A 204 18.03 -11.05 1.25
C GLY A 204 17.34 -9.83 1.81
N ASP A 205 16.47 -9.16 1.03
CA ASP A 205 15.72 -7.95 1.44
C ASP A 205 14.24 -8.22 1.69
N VAL A 206 13.75 -9.39 1.34
CA VAL A 206 12.34 -9.78 1.48
C VAL A 206 12.21 -11.12 2.20
N HIS A 207 11.05 -11.37 2.78
CA HIS A 207 10.65 -12.65 3.33
C HIS A 207 9.67 -13.32 2.36
N THR A 208 10.10 -14.39 1.70
CA THR A 208 9.30 -15.10 0.69
C THR A 208 8.30 -16.04 1.36
N ILE A 209 7.03 -15.86 1.06
CA ILE A 209 5.94 -16.71 1.57
C ILE A 209 5.62 -17.84 0.59
N LEU A 210 5.52 -17.51 -0.69
CA LEU A 210 5.28 -18.46 -1.79
C LEU A 210 6.23 -18.18 -2.94
N ARG A 211 6.77 -19.22 -3.57
CA ARG A 211 7.52 -19.10 -4.82
C ARG A 211 7.20 -20.22 -5.80
N LEU A 212 7.59 -20.04 -7.05
CA LEU A 212 7.56 -21.14 -8.02
C LEU A 212 8.61 -22.20 -7.62
N ASP A 213 8.28 -23.48 -7.85
CA ASP A 213 9.23 -24.58 -7.67
C ASP A 213 10.21 -24.62 -8.86
N PRO A 214 11.49 -24.20 -8.69
CA PRO A 214 12.45 -24.14 -9.79
C PRO A 214 12.77 -25.54 -10.36
N ALA A 215 12.59 -26.61 -9.58
CA ALA A 215 12.78 -27.98 -10.05
C ALA A 215 11.70 -28.44 -11.05
N ARG A 216 10.61 -27.70 -11.15
CA ARG A 216 9.48 -27.95 -12.05
C ARG A 216 9.43 -27.01 -13.25
N LEU A 217 10.33 -26.04 -13.31
CA LEU A 217 10.44 -25.12 -14.45
C LEU A 217 11.17 -25.80 -15.61
N THR A 218 10.77 -25.45 -16.84
CA THR A 218 11.54 -25.81 -18.03
C THR A 218 12.86 -25.07 -18.06
N ALA A 219 13.83 -25.55 -18.83
CA ALA A 219 15.12 -24.87 -18.99
C ALA A 219 14.97 -23.43 -19.53
N GLU A 220 13.97 -23.19 -20.39
CA GLU A 220 13.67 -21.85 -20.92
C GLU A 220 13.09 -20.92 -19.82
N GLN A 221 12.20 -21.45 -18.99
CA GLN A 221 11.64 -20.70 -17.87
C GLN A 221 12.72 -20.36 -16.84
N LEU A 222 13.54 -21.36 -16.47
CA LEU A 222 14.63 -21.17 -15.52
C LEU A 222 15.67 -20.16 -16.02
N ALA A 223 15.91 -20.10 -17.35
CA ALA A 223 16.85 -19.14 -17.93
C ALA A 223 16.42 -17.68 -17.74
N ARG A 224 15.16 -17.39 -17.39
CA ARG A 224 14.70 -16.03 -17.06
C ARG A 224 15.30 -15.51 -15.75
N ARG A 225 15.53 -16.45 -14.81
CA ARG A 225 16.23 -16.18 -13.55
C ARG A 225 17.15 -17.36 -13.24
N PRO A 226 18.42 -17.30 -13.69
CA PRO A 226 19.36 -18.40 -13.51
C PRO A 226 19.70 -18.73 -12.04
N ASP A 227 19.42 -17.80 -11.13
CA ASP A 227 19.48 -18.02 -9.68
C ASP A 227 18.36 -18.92 -9.15
N GLY A 228 17.33 -19.20 -9.96
CA GLY A 228 16.20 -20.04 -9.59
C GLY A 228 15.23 -19.41 -8.61
N ASP A 229 15.34 -18.12 -8.35
CA ASP A 229 14.54 -17.40 -7.38
C ASP A 229 13.35 -16.71 -8.03
N PHE A 230 12.15 -17.26 -7.86
CA PHE A 230 10.90 -16.81 -8.44
C PHE A 230 9.85 -16.58 -7.37
N PRO A 231 9.94 -15.50 -6.57
CA PRO A 231 8.93 -15.19 -5.55
C PRO A 231 7.59 -14.87 -6.20
N VAL A 232 6.51 -15.34 -5.57
CA VAL A 232 5.12 -15.09 -5.99
C VAL A 232 4.40 -14.24 -4.95
N VAL A 233 4.68 -14.52 -3.67
CA VAL A 233 4.15 -13.74 -2.53
C VAL A 233 5.28 -13.51 -1.55
N TRP A 234 5.42 -12.27 -1.11
CA TRP A 234 6.42 -11.90 -0.11
C TRP A 234 5.95 -10.78 0.81
N ALA A 235 6.61 -10.66 1.93
CA ALA A 235 6.41 -9.60 2.89
C ALA A 235 7.74 -9.01 3.36
N ARG A 236 7.72 -7.77 3.81
CA ARG A 236 8.87 -7.10 4.43
C ARG A 236 8.44 -5.97 5.34
N ASN A 237 9.29 -5.61 6.27
CA ASN A 237 9.20 -4.33 6.95
C ASN A 237 9.90 -3.26 6.09
N TYR A 238 9.27 -2.08 5.98
CA TYR A 238 9.85 -0.92 5.34
C TYR A 238 9.77 0.26 6.30
N GLY A 239 10.89 0.64 6.89
CA GLY A 239 10.91 1.54 8.04
C GLY A 239 10.11 0.95 9.20
N ARG A 240 9.07 1.66 9.64
CA ARG A 240 8.13 1.18 10.67
C ARG A 240 6.90 0.47 10.10
N GLY A 241 6.72 0.54 8.79
CA GLY A 241 5.55 -0.01 8.11
C GLY A 241 5.73 -1.44 7.62
N ARG A 242 4.63 -2.01 7.15
CA ARG A 242 4.53 -3.40 6.71
C ARG A 242 4.11 -3.44 5.23
N VAL A 243 4.89 -4.11 4.41
CA VAL A 243 4.65 -4.24 2.97
C VAL A 243 4.41 -5.70 2.63
N TYR A 244 3.25 -6.00 2.06
CA TYR A 244 2.86 -7.32 1.58
C TYR A 244 2.59 -7.26 0.09
N ILE A 245 3.20 -8.13 -0.70
CA ILE A 245 3.04 -8.19 -2.15
C ILE A 245 2.61 -9.59 -2.55
N SER A 246 1.59 -9.66 -3.40
CA SER A 246 1.15 -10.90 -4.04
C SER A 246 0.96 -10.67 -5.53
N THR A 247 1.59 -11.50 -6.36
CA THR A 247 1.46 -11.40 -7.82
C THR A 247 0.25 -12.12 -8.38
N PHE A 248 -0.59 -12.73 -7.54
CA PHE A 248 -1.83 -13.36 -7.96
C PHE A 248 -2.89 -12.34 -8.39
N GLY A 249 -3.77 -12.75 -9.31
CA GLY A 249 -4.97 -12.02 -9.65
C GLY A 249 -4.94 -11.33 -11.01
N HIS A 250 -4.17 -11.86 -11.98
CA HIS A 250 -4.21 -11.38 -13.36
C HIS A 250 -5.61 -11.46 -13.97
N LEU A 251 -6.32 -12.56 -13.72
CA LEU A 251 -7.68 -12.82 -14.16
C LEU A 251 -8.68 -12.68 -13.00
N ASP A 252 -9.97 -12.78 -13.30
CA ASP A 252 -11.04 -12.80 -12.31
C ASP A 252 -11.01 -14.10 -11.46
N ASP A 253 -10.80 -15.25 -12.10
CA ASP A 253 -10.85 -16.58 -11.47
C ASP A 253 -10.00 -16.70 -10.20
N PRO A 254 -8.75 -16.22 -10.13
CA PRO A 254 -7.96 -16.25 -8.89
C PRO A 254 -8.64 -15.55 -7.70
N TRP A 255 -9.36 -14.46 -7.94
CA TRP A 255 -10.07 -13.71 -6.88
C TRP A 255 -11.26 -14.45 -6.28
N ASP A 256 -11.79 -15.46 -7.00
CA ASP A 256 -12.86 -16.33 -6.53
C ASP A 256 -12.34 -17.57 -5.78
N GLN A 257 -11.03 -17.85 -5.88
CA GLN A 257 -10.44 -19.02 -5.21
C GLN A 257 -10.29 -18.79 -3.70
N PRO A 258 -10.82 -19.69 -2.87
CA PRO A 258 -10.74 -19.54 -1.41
C PRO A 258 -9.32 -19.36 -0.89
N ALA A 259 -8.34 -20.07 -1.46
CA ALA A 259 -6.93 -19.98 -1.04
C ALA A 259 -6.33 -18.61 -1.33
N VAL A 260 -6.64 -18.00 -2.48
CA VAL A 260 -6.16 -16.64 -2.83
C VAL A 260 -6.85 -15.60 -1.95
N ARG A 261 -8.16 -15.74 -1.73
CA ARG A 261 -8.92 -14.84 -0.84
C ARG A 261 -8.39 -14.89 0.60
N GLU A 262 -8.12 -16.08 1.12
CA GLU A 262 -7.56 -16.26 2.46
C GLU A 262 -6.17 -15.63 2.57
N LEU A 263 -5.30 -15.90 1.59
CA LEU A 263 -3.95 -15.35 1.53
C LEU A 263 -3.96 -13.81 1.49
N TYR A 264 -4.83 -13.19 0.69
CA TYR A 264 -4.98 -11.74 0.67
C TYR A 264 -5.60 -11.19 1.95
N LEU A 265 -6.60 -11.86 2.52
CA LEU A 265 -7.22 -11.42 3.76
C LEU A 265 -6.20 -11.38 4.90
N GLU A 266 -5.40 -12.42 5.03
CA GLU A 266 -4.39 -12.51 6.08
C GLU A 266 -3.21 -11.54 5.83
N GLY A 267 -2.79 -11.37 4.57
CA GLY A 267 -1.81 -10.33 4.19
C GLY A 267 -2.30 -8.91 4.52
N ILE A 268 -3.58 -8.61 4.26
CA ILE A 268 -4.21 -7.33 4.65
C ILE A 268 -4.22 -7.18 6.17
N LYS A 269 -4.61 -8.21 6.92
CA LYS A 269 -4.63 -8.19 8.39
C LYS A 269 -3.25 -7.95 8.96
N TRP A 270 -2.23 -8.63 8.42
CA TRP A 270 -0.84 -8.44 8.83
C TRP A 270 -0.38 -6.99 8.53
N ALA A 271 -0.62 -6.47 7.35
CA ALA A 271 -0.26 -5.10 6.99
C ALA A 271 -0.99 -4.04 7.85
N LEU A 272 -2.22 -4.33 8.27
CA LEU A 272 -3.00 -3.49 9.19
C LEU A 272 -2.55 -3.62 10.67
N GLY A 273 -1.60 -4.50 10.99
CA GLY A 273 -1.15 -4.76 12.34
C GLY A 273 -2.19 -5.49 13.21
N LEU A 274 -3.05 -6.29 12.60
CA LEU A 274 -4.08 -7.12 13.28
C LEU A 274 -3.57 -8.52 13.58
N THR A 275 -2.59 -9.00 12.83
CA THR A 275 -1.87 -10.27 13.04
C THR A 275 -0.37 -10.01 12.99
N ASP A 276 0.41 -10.89 13.58
CA ASP A 276 1.87 -10.84 13.55
C ASP A 276 2.43 -12.07 12.83
N ALA A 277 3.52 -11.88 12.12
CA ALA A 277 4.36 -12.93 11.53
C ALA A 277 5.81 -12.46 11.56
N ASP A 278 6.75 -13.40 11.66
CA ASP A 278 8.16 -13.12 11.45
C ASP A 278 8.40 -12.96 9.94
N VAL A 279 8.82 -11.80 9.55
CA VAL A 279 9.18 -11.48 8.16
C VAL A 279 10.66 -11.07 8.06
N THR A 280 11.49 -11.69 8.90
CA THR A 280 12.95 -11.58 8.76
C THR A 280 13.32 -12.04 7.34
N PRO A 281 14.07 -11.22 6.57
CA PRO A 281 14.45 -11.58 5.22
C PRO A 281 15.16 -12.92 5.12
N ASP A 282 14.96 -13.62 4.01
CA ASP A 282 15.56 -14.92 3.78
C ASP A 282 17.09 -14.75 3.65
N THR A 283 17.83 -15.26 4.60
CA THR A 283 19.30 -15.34 4.45
C THR A 283 19.60 -16.39 3.39
N GLN A 284 20.27 -15.98 2.30
CA GLN A 284 20.76 -16.94 1.32
C GLN A 284 21.58 -18.01 2.06
N SER A 285 21.11 -19.26 2.01
CA SER A 285 21.96 -20.41 2.34
C SER A 285 23.05 -20.44 1.27
N GLN A 286 24.26 -19.98 1.62
CA GLN A 286 25.46 -20.05 0.78
C GLN A 286 25.80 -21.48 0.40
#